data_b8912f4aa5d4f891ce9264290c092233
#
_entry.id   b8912f4aa5d4f891ce9264290c092233
#
_cell.length_a   1.000
_cell.length_b   1.000
_cell.length_c   1.000
_cell.angle_alpha   90.00
_cell.angle_beta   90.00
_cell.angle_gamma   90.00
#
_symmetry.space_group_name_H-M   'P 1'
#
loop_
_entity.id
_entity.type
_entity.pdbx_description
1 polymer ?
#
loop_
_entity_poly.entity_id
_entity_poly.type
_entity_poly.pdbx_seq_one_letter_code
_entity_poly.pdbx_strand_id
1 'polypeptide(L)'
;MKLPVIRGHVGDWRYYTGVMKFKEIEEIVTPSVDEFCNPSCLNDLLQRQLTENYKSIVKYLLSEKQRFFNAIVLAIYDGDPKWLEIEFGDEYEEYNNVGFLAFNEDLKVFPVDGQHRVKGIIEALKDNRELEDEEVPVIFIAHKNDDAGKRRTRKLFSTLNRRAKPVGDNYQIALDEDDIAAIVTREVVEEYELFQKERLLNSKKQIPKTNVNAFTSLIALYQCNEYLIKDKLGLSDTQFKGYKLYRPDEKVIEDMLSYVESFWTSFIDNITVIKEYLSEDEKPALRYRNDKGGNLLFRPIGILEFVKAAVIISKRQNKPFGDVLKEMNKIQLELDSSAWRGVVWDGKKS
;
A
#
# COMPACT_ATOMS: atom_id res chain seq x y z
N MET A 1 -26.20 -24.93 -9.95
CA MET A 1 -25.60 -23.80 -10.71
C MET A 1 -24.65 -24.33 -11.78
N LYS A 2 -24.53 -23.65 -12.92
CA LYS A 2 -23.50 -23.95 -13.95
C LYS A 2 -22.71 -22.68 -14.23
N LEU A 3 -21.40 -22.73 -14.09
CA LEU A 3 -20.52 -21.60 -14.28
C LEU A 3 -19.61 -21.82 -15.48
N PRO A 4 -19.53 -20.91 -16.45
CA PRO A 4 -18.56 -20.99 -17.54
C PRO A 4 -17.16 -20.76 -16.98
N VAL A 5 -16.22 -21.65 -17.31
CA VAL A 5 -14.85 -21.62 -16.80
C VAL A 5 -13.85 -22.13 -17.82
N ILE A 6 -12.60 -21.73 -17.63
CA ILE A 6 -11.43 -22.26 -18.34
C ILE A 6 -10.68 -23.16 -17.36
N ARG A 7 -10.44 -24.40 -17.78
CA ARG A 7 -9.68 -25.39 -17.01
C ARG A 7 -8.19 -25.25 -17.29
N GLY A 8 -7.39 -25.16 -16.23
CA GLY A 8 -5.95 -25.13 -16.32
C GLY A 8 -5.27 -26.12 -15.37
N HIS A 9 -3.94 -26.26 -15.49
CA HIS A 9 -3.15 -27.03 -14.54
C HIS A 9 -1.77 -26.36 -14.31
N VAL A 10 -1.24 -26.55 -13.10
CA VAL A 10 0.12 -26.17 -12.73
C VAL A 10 0.65 -27.18 -11.71
N GLY A 11 1.73 -27.89 -12.08
CA GLY A 11 2.17 -29.06 -11.32
C GLY A 11 1.02 -30.07 -11.15
N ASP A 12 0.76 -30.48 -9.91
CA ASP A 12 -0.33 -31.40 -9.59
C ASP A 12 -1.70 -30.73 -9.39
N TRP A 13 -1.77 -29.39 -9.53
CA TRP A 13 -3.00 -28.65 -9.34
C TRP A 13 -3.77 -28.50 -10.64
N ARG A 14 -5.00 -29.05 -10.65
CA ARG A 14 -6.02 -28.68 -11.62
C ARG A 14 -6.87 -27.57 -11.05
N TYR A 15 -7.09 -26.51 -11.81
CA TYR A 15 -7.90 -25.37 -11.41
C TYR A 15 -8.84 -24.93 -12.52
N TYR A 16 -9.86 -24.18 -12.16
CA TYR A 16 -10.85 -23.64 -13.08
C TYR A 16 -11.01 -22.16 -12.83
N THR A 17 -10.82 -21.34 -13.87
CA THR A 17 -10.94 -19.88 -13.78
C THR A 17 -12.25 -19.44 -14.40
N GLY A 18 -13.03 -18.66 -13.68
CA GLY A 18 -14.31 -18.11 -14.12
C GLY A 18 -14.59 -16.76 -13.49
N VAL A 19 -15.82 -16.30 -13.67
CA VAL A 19 -16.33 -15.06 -13.10
C VAL A 19 -17.63 -15.37 -12.36
N MET A 20 -17.78 -14.84 -11.15
CA MET A 20 -18.99 -14.98 -10.34
C MET A 20 -19.59 -13.62 -10.01
N LYS A 21 -20.92 -13.54 -10.05
CA LYS A 21 -21.66 -12.40 -9.53
C LYS A 21 -21.57 -12.35 -8.01
N PHE A 22 -21.67 -11.17 -7.44
CA PHE A 22 -21.65 -10.99 -5.98
C PHE A 22 -22.77 -11.78 -5.29
N LYS A 23 -23.97 -11.82 -5.88
CA LYS A 23 -25.07 -12.65 -5.37
C LYS A 23 -24.72 -14.16 -5.35
N GLU A 24 -23.99 -14.65 -6.34
CA GLU A 24 -23.56 -16.04 -6.39
C GLU A 24 -22.51 -16.34 -5.33
N ILE A 25 -21.63 -15.37 -5.01
CA ILE A 25 -20.70 -15.45 -3.87
C ILE A 25 -21.48 -15.57 -2.56
N GLU A 26 -22.50 -14.73 -2.36
CA GLU A 26 -23.36 -14.74 -1.16
C GLU A 26 -24.08 -16.12 -1.00
N GLU A 27 -24.56 -16.69 -2.10
CA GLU A 27 -25.33 -17.92 -2.09
C GLU A 27 -24.50 -19.19 -1.81
N ILE A 28 -23.30 -19.30 -2.38
CA ILE A 28 -22.57 -20.57 -2.36
C ILE A 28 -21.26 -20.56 -1.58
N VAL A 29 -20.70 -19.38 -1.27
CA VAL A 29 -19.41 -19.32 -0.59
C VAL A 29 -19.59 -19.14 0.90
N THR A 30 -19.14 -20.11 1.68
CA THR A 30 -19.12 -20.02 3.14
C THR A 30 -17.89 -19.23 3.58
N PRO A 31 -18.05 -18.06 4.24
CA PRO A 31 -16.90 -17.20 4.59
C PRO A 31 -16.00 -17.78 5.68
N SER A 32 -16.40 -18.83 6.39
CA SER A 32 -15.66 -19.37 7.53
C SER A 32 -14.69 -20.50 7.13
N VAL A 33 -13.52 -20.48 7.77
CA VAL A 33 -12.42 -21.42 7.57
C VAL A 33 -12.43 -22.54 8.63
N ASP A 34 -13.54 -22.68 9.37
CA ASP A 34 -13.65 -23.52 10.57
C ASP A 34 -13.33 -25.01 10.31
N GLU A 35 -13.38 -25.44 9.07
CA GLU A 35 -13.14 -26.85 8.70
C GLU A 35 -11.65 -27.21 8.49
N PHE A 36 -10.73 -26.22 8.45
CA PHE A 36 -9.30 -26.49 8.22
C PHE A 36 -8.47 -26.68 9.48
N CYS A 37 -8.96 -26.23 10.59
CA CYS A 37 -8.21 -26.16 11.84
C CYS A 37 -8.85 -27.03 12.89
N ASN A 38 -8.04 -27.80 13.62
CA ASN A 38 -8.49 -28.39 14.88
C ASN A 38 -8.96 -27.27 15.83
N PRO A 39 -10.08 -27.42 16.54
CA PRO A 39 -10.83 -26.34 17.18
C PRO A 39 -10.09 -25.53 18.25
N SER A 40 -8.90 -25.90 18.67
CA SER A 40 -8.40 -25.44 19.95
C SER A 40 -7.41 -24.28 19.99
N CYS A 41 -6.75 -23.87 18.89
CA CYS A 41 -5.76 -22.77 18.97
C CYS A 41 -5.56 -21.90 17.73
N LEU A 42 -5.74 -22.41 16.51
CA LEU A 42 -5.48 -21.62 15.29
C LEU A 42 -6.70 -20.87 14.76
N ASN A 43 -7.90 -21.38 15.02
CA ASN A 43 -9.16 -20.74 14.60
C ASN A 43 -9.33 -19.36 15.19
N ASP A 44 -9.03 -19.18 16.49
CA ASP A 44 -9.13 -17.89 17.17
C ASP A 44 -8.18 -16.83 16.61
N LEU A 45 -6.99 -17.23 16.15
CA LEU A 45 -6.02 -16.32 15.55
C LEU A 45 -6.43 -15.92 14.13
N LEU A 46 -6.97 -16.85 13.33
CA LEU A 46 -7.44 -16.60 11.97
C LEU A 46 -8.76 -15.80 12.00
N GLN A 47 -9.68 -16.12 12.89
CA GLN A 47 -10.94 -15.38 13.04
C GLN A 47 -10.73 -13.96 13.57
N ARG A 48 -9.78 -13.73 14.48
CA ARG A 48 -9.47 -12.37 14.97
C ARG A 48 -8.90 -11.47 13.88
N GLN A 49 -8.10 -12.00 12.95
CA GLN A 49 -7.64 -11.24 11.80
C GLN A 49 -8.77 -10.96 10.78
N LEU A 50 -9.74 -11.87 10.64
CA LEU A 50 -10.91 -11.69 9.78
C LEU A 50 -11.87 -10.60 10.25
N THR A 51 -11.89 -10.25 11.55
CA THR A 51 -12.91 -9.36 12.11
C THR A 51 -12.73 -7.88 11.81
N GLU A 52 -11.57 -7.42 11.35
CA GLU A 52 -11.34 -5.97 11.15
C GLU A 52 -11.13 -5.57 9.68
N ASN A 53 -10.44 -6.38 8.89
CA ASN A 53 -10.04 -5.99 7.54
C ASN A 53 -11.20 -5.96 6.51
N TYR A 54 -12.28 -6.74 6.69
CA TYR A 54 -13.40 -6.71 5.73
C TYR A 54 -14.17 -5.38 5.73
N LYS A 55 -14.13 -4.61 6.83
CA LYS A 55 -14.82 -3.31 6.92
C LYS A 55 -14.25 -2.29 5.93
N SER A 56 -12.94 -2.34 5.68
CA SER A 56 -12.31 -1.50 4.65
C SER A 56 -12.79 -1.89 3.25
N ILE A 57 -13.00 -3.18 3.00
CA ILE A 57 -13.53 -3.68 1.74
C ILE A 57 -14.99 -3.27 1.54
N VAL A 58 -15.81 -3.34 2.58
CA VAL A 58 -17.20 -2.84 2.54
C VAL A 58 -17.22 -1.35 2.16
N LYS A 59 -16.40 -0.55 2.85
CA LYS A 59 -16.32 0.89 2.53
C LYS A 59 -15.86 1.12 1.09
N TYR A 60 -14.81 0.41 0.63
CA TYR A 60 -14.34 0.47 -0.75
C TYR A 60 -15.44 0.15 -1.76
N LEU A 61 -16.20 -0.93 -1.54
CA LEU A 61 -17.30 -1.32 -2.41
C LEU A 61 -18.44 -0.31 -2.46
N LEU A 62 -18.70 0.39 -1.35
CA LEU A 62 -19.81 1.35 -1.26
C LEU A 62 -19.41 2.77 -1.72
N SER A 63 -18.13 3.15 -1.62
CA SER A 63 -17.68 4.50 -1.92
C SER A 63 -17.02 4.66 -3.29
N GLU A 64 -16.28 3.64 -3.75
CA GLU A 64 -15.50 3.74 -4.99
C GLU A 64 -16.31 3.36 -6.22
N LYS A 65 -16.23 4.18 -7.28
CA LYS A 65 -16.83 3.87 -8.59
C LYS A 65 -15.90 3.01 -9.47
N GLN A 66 -14.59 3.28 -9.40
CA GLN A 66 -13.56 2.53 -10.14
C GLN A 66 -12.97 1.45 -9.24
N ARG A 67 -13.73 0.37 -9.00
CA ARG A 67 -13.30 -0.72 -8.12
C ARG A 67 -12.91 -1.97 -8.89
N PHE A 68 -11.88 -2.63 -8.42
CA PHE A 68 -11.37 -3.86 -9.00
C PHE A 68 -10.79 -4.77 -7.92
N PHE A 69 -11.02 -6.07 -8.06
CA PHE A 69 -10.44 -7.09 -7.17
C PHE A 69 -9.58 -8.08 -7.92
N ASN A 70 -8.51 -8.54 -7.29
CA ASN A 70 -7.81 -9.74 -7.72
C ASN A 70 -8.72 -10.97 -7.59
N ALA A 71 -8.43 -12.03 -8.35
CA ALA A 71 -9.18 -13.28 -8.29
C ALA A 71 -9.26 -13.84 -6.87
N ILE A 72 -10.44 -14.31 -6.48
CA ILE A 72 -10.66 -15.05 -5.23
C ILE A 72 -10.36 -16.51 -5.50
N VAL A 73 -9.52 -17.15 -4.66
CA VAL A 73 -9.23 -18.60 -4.78
C VAL A 73 -10.19 -19.37 -3.87
N LEU A 74 -11.03 -20.17 -4.48
CA LEU A 74 -12.10 -20.92 -3.85
C LEU A 74 -11.80 -22.43 -3.87
N ALA A 75 -11.92 -23.10 -2.75
CA ALA A 75 -11.86 -24.55 -2.69
C ALA A 75 -13.25 -25.15 -2.70
N ILE A 76 -13.45 -26.18 -3.52
CA ILE A 76 -14.65 -26.99 -3.57
C ILE A 76 -14.43 -28.19 -2.65
N TYR A 77 -15.27 -28.29 -1.62
CA TYR A 77 -15.13 -29.26 -0.54
C TYR A 77 -15.91 -30.54 -0.81
N ASP A 78 -15.21 -31.68 -0.82
CA ASP A 78 -15.74 -33.03 -0.99
C ASP A 78 -16.81 -33.19 -2.11
N GLY A 79 -16.93 -32.17 -2.94
CA GLY A 79 -17.81 -32.17 -4.09
C GLY A 79 -17.08 -32.69 -5.34
N ASP A 80 -17.78 -33.38 -6.17
CA ASP A 80 -17.31 -33.74 -7.50
C ASP A 80 -18.06 -32.88 -8.54
N PRO A 81 -17.60 -31.64 -8.75
CA PRO A 81 -18.22 -30.75 -9.72
C PRO A 81 -18.04 -31.38 -11.09
N LYS A 82 -19.14 -31.54 -11.81
CA LYS A 82 -19.08 -32.08 -13.15
C LYS A 82 -18.46 -31.08 -14.10
N TRP A 83 -17.40 -31.50 -14.76
CA TRP A 83 -16.86 -30.78 -15.90
C TRP A 83 -17.68 -31.10 -17.14
N LEU A 84 -18.23 -30.09 -17.79
CA LEU A 84 -18.94 -30.17 -19.06
C LEU A 84 -18.13 -29.44 -20.11
N GLU A 85 -17.37 -30.15 -20.91
CA GLU A 85 -16.54 -29.59 -21.96
C GLU A 85 -17.40 -28.99 -23.08
N ILE A 86 -16.98 -27.88 -23.65
CA ILE A 86 -17.57 -27.31 -24.86
C ILE A 86 -16.74 -27.81 -26.04
N GLU A 87 -17.40 -28.52 -26.98
CA GLU A 87 -16.78 -28.96 -28.22
C GLU A 87 -16.89 -27.84 -29.26
N PHE A 88 -15.76 -27.37 -29.76
CA PHE A 88 -15.68 -26.30 -30.76
C PHE A 88 -15.59 -26.80 -32.20
N GLY A 89 -15.66 -28.10 -32.44
CA GLY A 89 -15.42 -28.73 -33.73
C GLY A 89 -13.94 -28.99 -34.02
N ASP A 90 -13.69 -29.80 -35.07
CA ASP A 90 -12.37 -30.35 -35.36
C ASP A 90 -11.26 -29.34 -35.60
N GLU A 91 -11.60 -28.11 -36.04
CA GLU A 91 -10.63 -27.03 -36.28
C GLU A 91 -10.06 -26.44 -34.98
N TYR A 92 -10.69 -26.73 -33.82
CA TYR A 92 -10.36 -26.12 -32.53
C TYR A 92 -10.16 -27.15 -31.41
N GLU A 93 -9.74 -28.37 -31.74
CA GLU A 93 -9.48 -29.45 -30.77
C GLU A 93 -8.51 -29.07 -29.65
N GLU A 94 -7.64 -28.11 -29.90
CA GLU A 94 -6.71 -27.56 -28.91
C GLU A 94 -7.39 -26.77 -27.77
N TYR A 95 -8.66 -26.32 -27.93
CA TYR A 95 -9.42 -25.55 -26.94
C TYR A 95 -10.33 -26.41 -26.05
N ASN A 96 -9.97 -27.66 -25.79
CA ASN A 96 -10.72 -28.59 -24.95
C ASN A 96 -10.71 -28.23 -23.45
N ASN A 97 -10.15 -27.07 -23.08
CA ASN A 97 -10.08 -26.51 -21.72
C ASN A 97 -11.21 -25.53 -21.38
N VAL A 98 -12.12 -25.25 -22.31
CA VAL A 98 -13.29 -24.37 -22.09
C VAL A 98 -14.52 -25.22 -21.80
N GLY A 99 -15.31 -24.82 -20.82
CA GLY A 99 -16.50 -25.59 -20.47
C GLY A 99 -17.28 -25.00 -19.31
N PHE A 100 -18.19 -25.80 -18.77
CA PHE A 100 -18.96 -25.43 -17.57
C PHE A 100 -18.55 -26.32 -16.39
N LEU A 101 -18.44 -25.68 -15.23
CA LEU A 101 -18.37 -26.35 -13.95
C LEU A 101 -19.79 -26.40 -13.37
N ALA A 102 -20.36 -27.61 -13.26
CA ALA A 102 -21.70 -27.79 -12.71
C ALA A 102 -21.61 -28.14 -11.22
N PHE A 103 -22.28 -27.33 -10.40
CA PHE A 103 -22.34 -27.48 -8.95
C PHE A 103 -23.65 -28.12 -8.53
N ASN A 104 -23.59 -29.08 -7.61
CA ASN A 104 -24.76 -29.65 -6.94
C ASN A 104 -25.21 -28.72 -5.78
N GLU A 105 -26.46 -28.88 -5.33
CA GLU A 105 -27.03 -28.03 -4.26
C GLU A 105 -26.35 -28.19 -2.90
N ASP A 106 -25.71 -29.33 -2.63
CA ASP A 106 -25.02 -29.62 -1.37
C ASP A 106 -23.52 -29.23 -1.36
N LEU A 107 -23.07 -28.54 -2.41
CA LEU A 107 -21.65 -28.25 -2.57
C LEU A 107 -21.20 -27.11 -1.63
N LYS A 108 -20.23 -27.39 -0.80
CA LYS A 108 -19.59 -26.37 0.06
C LYS A 108 -18.39 -25.78 -0.66
N VAL A 109 -18.38 -24.47 -0.76
CA VAL A 109 -17.29 -23.70 -1.34
C VAL A 109 -16.77 -22.71 -0.29
N PHE A 110 -15.45 -22.65 -0.13
CA PHE A 110 -14.84 -21.73 0.83
C PHE A 110 -13.59 -21.06 0.26
N PRO A 111 -13.25 -19.83 0.72
CA PRO A 111 -12.11 -19.10 0.21
C PRO A 111 -10.80 -19.61 0.82
N VAL A 112 -9.85 -20.00 -0.04
CA VAL A 112 -8.45 -20.28 0.32
C VAL A 112 -7.63 -18.98 0.31
N ASP A 113 -7.94 -18.08 -0.63
CA ASP A 113 -7.49 -16.70 -0.62
C ASP A 113 -8.66 -15.76 -0.92
N GLY A 114 -8.63 -14.57 -0.33
CA GLY A 114 -9.68 -13.58 -0.50
C GLY A 114 -10.83 -13.68 0.53
N GLN A 115 -10.62 -14.26 1.70
CA GLN A 115 -11.63 -14.38 2.76
C GLN A 115 -12.23 -13.03 3.17
N HIS A 116 -11.39 -11.99 3.30
CA HIS A 116 -11.85 -10.64 3.59
C HIS A 116 -12.70 -10.06 2.46
N ARG A 117 -12.36 -10.39 1.20
CA ARG A 117 -13.12 -9.97 0.01
C ARG A 117 -14.48 -10.63 -0.01
N VAL A 118 -14.55 -11.93 0.19
CA VAL A 118 -15.83 -12.66 0.29
C VAL A 118 -16.71 -12.07 1.39
N LYS A 119 -16.17 -11.91 2.60
CA LYS A 119 -16.93 -11.32 3.71
C LYS A 119 -17.33 -9.87 3.44
N GLY A 120 -16.44 -9.08 2.84
CA GLY A 120 -16.72 -7.71 2.45
C GLY A 120 -17.82 -7.60 1.40
N ILE A 121 -17.84 -8.46 0.40
CA ILE A 121 -18.90 -8.55 -0.62
C ILE A 121 -20.25 -8.88 0.05
N ILE A 122 -20.30 -9.93 0.88
CA ILE A 122 -21.54 -10.35 1.56
C ILE A 122 -22.09 -9.23 2.47
N GLU A 123 -21.22 -8.57 3.22
CA GLU A 123 -21.66 -7.46 4.09
C GLU A 123 -22.08 -6.22 3.28
N ALA A 124 -21.38 -5.88 2.19
CA ALA A 124 -21.76 -4.77 1.32
C ALA A 124 -23.12 -4.98 0.63
N LEU A 125 -23.45 -6.21 0.26
CA LEU A 125 -24.78 -6.55 -0.30
C LEU A 125 -25.94 -6.33 0.68
N LYS A 126 -25.69 -6.37 2.00
CA LYS A 126 -26.72 -6.04 3.00
C LYS A 126 -27.04 -4.55 2.98
N ASP A 127 -26.05 -3.70 2.72
CA ASP A 127 -26.20 -2.26 2.71
C ASP A 127 -26.65 -1.72 1.34
N ASN A 128 -26.20 -2.35 0.23
CA ASN A 128 -26.55 -1.95 -1.12
C ASN A 128 -26.72 -3.17 -2.05
N ARG A 129 -27.97 -3.53 -2.36
CA ARG A 129 -28.31 -4.66 -3.25
C ARG A 129 -28.06 -4.36 -4.73
N GLU A 130 -27.85 -3.11 -5.15
CA GLU A 130 -27.50 -2.79 -6.54
C GLU A 130 -26.17 -3.41 -6.98
N LEU A 131 -25.32 -3.81 -6.00
CA LEU A 131 -24.06 -4.47 -6.25
C LEU A 131 -24.20 -5.97 -6.63
N GLU A 132 -25.39 -6.56 -6.54
CA GLU A 132 -25.59 -8.01 -6.67
C GLU A 132 -25.17 -8.60 -8.03
N ASP A 133 -25.27 -7.80 -9.09
CA ASP A 133 -24.89 -8.18 -10.45
C ASP A 133 -23.44 -7.82 -10.80
N GLU A 134 -22.68 -7.19 -9.91
CA GLU A 134 -21.24 -6.99 -10.10
C GLU A 134 -20.51 -8.33 -10.05
N GLU A 135 -19.39 -8.40 -10.77
CA GLU A 135 -18.67 -9.64 -11.03
C GLU A 135 -17.24 -9.59 -10.48
N VAL A 136 -16.77 -10.72 -9.99
CA VAL A 136 -15.39 -10.89 -9.53
C VAL A 136 -14.77 -12.15 -10.17
N PRO A 137 -13.49 -12.09 -10.60
CA PRO A 137 -12.80 -13.28 -11.08
C PRO A 137 -12.57 -14.27 -9.94
N VAL A 138 -12.77 -15.56 -10.23
CA VAL A 138 -12.62 -16.66 -9.28
C VAL A 138 -11.75 -17.77 -9.85
N ILE A 139 -11.03 -18.44 -8.96
CA ILE A 139 -10.24 -19.63 -9.30
C ILE A 139 -10.70 -20.77 -8.38
N PHE A 140 -11.30 -21.81 -8.95
CA PHE A 140 -11.72 -22.98 -8.20
C PHE A 140 -10.63 -24.03 -8.17
N ILE A 141 -10.44 -24.66 -7.01
CA ILE A 141 -9.59 -25.82 -6.80
C ILE A 141 -10.37 -26.93 -6.08
N ALA A 142 -10.03 -28.18 -6.33
CA ALA A 142 -10.61 -29.30 -5.60
C ALA A 142 -9.94 -29.47 -4.23
N HIS A 143 -10.75 -29.63 -3.19
CA HIS A 143 -10.32 -29.98 -1.84
C HIS A 143 -10.88 -31.35 -1.44
N LYS A 144 -10.02 -32.23 -0.92
CA LYS A 144 -10.41 -33.49 -0.30
C LYS A 144 -10.36 -33.39 1.21
N ASN A 145 -11.36 -33.91 1.90
CA ASN A 145 -11.46 -33.85 3.37
C ASN A 145 -10.62 -34.92 4.09
N ASP A 146 -9.78 -35.68 3.38
CA ASP A 146 -8.79 -36.54 4.01
C ASP A 146 -7.56 -35.76 4.50
N ASP A 147 -6.71 -36.40 5.31
CA ASP A 147 -5.51 -35.78 5.89
C ASP A 147 -4.53 -35.28 4.83
N ALA A 148 -4.43 -35.94 3.70
CA ALA A 148 -3.58 -35.55 2.59
C ALA A 148 -4.12 -34.29 1.90
N GLY A 149 -5.43 -34.24 1.62
CA GLY A 149 -6.12 -33.09 1.05
C GLY A 149 -6.04 -31.85 1.97
N LYS A 150 -6.28 -32.03 3.27
CA LYS A 150 -6.13 -30.96 4.26
C LYS A 150 -4.71 -30.42 4.30
N ARG A 151 -3.68 -31.26 4.29
CA ARG A 151 -2.27 -30.84 4.22
C ARG A 151 -1.97 -30.10 2.94
N ARG A 152 -2.47 -30.61 1.80
CA ARG A 152 -2.29 -30.00 0.47
C ARG A 152 -2.88 -28.59 0.41
N THR A 153 -4.12 -28.41 0.89
CA THR A 153 -4.80 -27.11 0.88
C THR A 153 -4.17 -26.13 1.87
N ARG A 154 -3.75 -26.59 3.07
CA ARG A 154 -2.99 -25.75 4.02
C ARG A 154 -1.66 -25.28 3.42
N LYS A 155 -0.95 -26.15 2.68
CA LYS A 155 0.28 -25.78 1.98
C LYS A 155 0.03 -24.71 0.90
N LEU A 156 -1.06 -24.85 0.14
CA LEU A 156 -1.45 -23.83 -0.84
C LEU A 156 -1.78 -22.49 -0.17
N PHE A 157 -2.62 -22.51 0.86
CA PHE A 157 -2.95 -21.31 1.66
C PHE A 157 -1.68 -20.61 2.16
N SER A 158 -0.78 -21.36 2.79
CA SER A 158 0.50 -20.82 3.27
C SER A 158 1.35 -20.25 2.12
N THR A 159 1.35 -20.90 0.95
CA THR A 159 2.13 -20.44 -0.21
C THR A 159 1.58 -19.16 -0.80
N LEU A 160 0.26 -19.03 -0.96
CA LEU A 160 -0.39 -17.82 -1.45
C LEU A 160 -0.14 -16.63 -0.53
N ASN A 161 -0.33 -16.83 0.78
CA ASN A 161 -0.16 -15.75 1.75
C ASN A 161 1.32 -15.40 2.04
N ARG A 162 2.24 -16.37 2.02
CA ARG A 162 3.64 -16.14 2.37
C ARG A 162 4.45 -15.46 1.26
N ARG A 163 4.05 -15.61 0.01
CA ARG A 163 4.76 -15.06 -1.16
C ARG A 163 4.25 -13.72 -1.63
N ALA A 164 3.15 -13.23 -1.07
CA ALA A 164 2.73 -11.84 -1.23
C ALA A 164 3.74 -10.96 -0.50
N LYS A 165 4.86 -10.60 -1.17
CA LYS A 165 5.77 -9.60 -0.63
C LYS A 165 5.01 -8.27 -0.60
N PRO A 166 5.00 -7.55 0.54
CA PRO A 166 4.51 -6.19 0.56
C PRO A 166 5.26 -5.39 -0.51
N VAL A 167 4.55 -4.62 -1.29
CA VAL A 167 5.14 -3.64 -2.20
C VAL A 167 5.98 -2.70 -1.33
N GLY A 168 7.22 -2.47 -1.68
CA GLY A 168 8.11 -1.60 -0.88
C GLY A 168 7.56 -0.18 -0.81
N ASP A 169 7.83 0.53 0.28
CA ASP A 169 7.33 1.89 0.54
C ASP A 169 7.52 2.84 -0.66
N ASN A 170 8.65 2.74 -1.36
CA ASN A 170 8.93 3.57 -2.53
C ASN A 170 7.97 3.34 -3.69
N TYR A 171 7.58 2.07 -3.93
CA TYR A 171 6.60 1.75 -4.96
C TYR A 171 5.20 2.19 -4.56
N GLN A 172 4.85 2.11 -3.27
CA GLN A 172 3.58 2.63 -2.78
C GLN A 172 3.50 4.13 -3.01
N ILE A 173 4.51 4.90 -2.62
CA ILE A 173 4.56 6.35 -2.87
C ILE A 173 4.46 6.66 -4.38
N ALA A 174 5.09 5.85 -5.24
CA ALA A 174 5.09 6.07 -6.68
C ALA A 174 3.74 5.75 -7.36
N LEU A 175 2.93 4.83 -6.82
CA LEU A 175 1.77 4.26 -7.49
C LEU A 175 0.44 4.47 -6.75
N ASP A 176 0.45 4.86 -5.48
CA ASP A 176 -0.77 5.03 -4.68
C ASP A 176 -1.49 6.31 -5.10
N GLU A 177 -2.70 6.16 -5.61
CA GLU A 177 -3.58 7.25 -6.05
C GLU A 177 -4.63 7.64 -4.99
N ASP A 178 -4.70 6.90 -3.89
CA ASP A 178 -5.60 7.18 -2.78
C ASP A 178 -4.91 7.96 -1.65
N ASP A 179 -3.61 7.71 -1.44
CA ASP A 179 -2.83 8.39 -0.43
C ASP A 179 -2.46 9.82 -0.86
N ILE A 180 -3.12 10.81 -0.27
CA ILE A 180 -2.88 12.23 -0.54
C ILE A 180 -1.41 12.66 -0.34
N ALA A 181 -0.71 12.07 0.64
CA ALA A 181 0.70 12.39 0.86
C ALA A 181 1.59 11.81 -0.26
N ALA A 182 1.21 10.65 -0.84
CA ALA A 182 1.89 10.09 -2.00
C ALA A 182 1.64 10.93 -3.25
N ILE A 183 0.39 11.32 -3.51
CA ILE A 183 0.00 12.19 -4.63
C ILE A 183 0.80 13.50 -4.59
N VAL A 184 0.71 14.22 -3.47
CA VAL A 184 1.42 15.51 -3.29
C VAL A 184 2.95 15.34 -3.37
N THR A 185 3.48 14.21 -2.89
CA THR A 185 4.94 13.97 -2.97
C THR A 185 5.41 13.79 -4.42
N ARG A 186 4.63 13.14 -5.27
CA ARG A 186 4.95 13.00 -6.70
C ARG A 186 5.01 14.37 -7.39
N GLU A 187 3.98 15.20 -7.18
CA GLU A 187 3.95 16.56 -7.74
C GLU A 187 5.15 17.41 -7.27
N VAL A 188 5.48 17.37 -5.98
CA VAL A 188 6.66 18.04 -5.42
C VAL A 188 7.97 17.56 -6.06
N VAL A 189 8.10 16.26 -6.32
CA VAL A 189 9.29 15.72 -7.01
C VAL A 189 9.40 16.23 -8.44
N GLU A 190 8.28 16.38 -9.15
CA GLU A 190 8.28 16.87 -10.52
C GLU A 190 8.53 18.38 -10.59
N GLU A 191 8.03 19.17 -9.65
CA GLU A 191 8.11 20.62 -9.66
C GLU A 191 9.48 21.16 -9.20
N TYR A 192 10.10 20.56 -8.17
CA TYR A 192 11.28 21.14 -7.52
C TYR A 192 12.59 20.47 -7.91
N GLU A 193 13.51 21.22 -8.48
CA GLU A 193 14.87 20.77 -8.84
C GLU A 193 15.61 20.12 -7.66
N LEU A 194 15.33 20.53 -6.42
CA LEU A 194 15.89 19.98 -5.20
C LEU A 194 15.62 18.47 -5.04
N PHE A 195 14.55 17.95 -5.64
CA PHE A 195 14.11 16.57 -5.54
C PHE A 195 14.21 15.79 -6.86
N GLN A 196 14.73 16.41 -7.91
CA GLN A 196 14.85 15.77 -9.22
C GLN A 196 16.18 15.02 -9.38
N LYS A 197 16.22 14.09 -10.33
CA LYS A 197 17.40 13.33 -10.76
C LYS A 197 18.07 12.63 -9.57
N GLU A 198 19.40 12.74 -9.49
CA GLU A 198 20.21 12.11 -8.45
C GLU A 198 20.11 12.80 -7.07
N ARG A 199 19.42 13.94 -6.98
CA ARG A 199 19.21 14.67 -5.72
C ARG A 199 18.20 13.97 -4.80
N LEU A 200 17.40 13.04 -5.33
CA LEU A 200 16.47 12.21 -4.56
C LEU A 200 16.84 10.73 -4.66
N LEU A 201 17.01 10.04 -3.54
CA LEU A 201 17.28 8.61 -3.51
C LEU A 201 15.98 7.80 -3.45
N ASN A 202 15.68 7.05 -4.51
CA ASN A 202 14.42 6.32 -4.65
C ASN A 202 14.41 4.91 -4.02
N SER A 203 15.57 4.31 -3.77
CA SER A 203 15.66 2.88 -3.47
C SER A 203 15.82 2.50 -2.00
N LYS A 204 16.13 3.45 -1.12
CA LYS A 204 16.43 3.18 0.30
C LYS A 204 15.94 4.32 1.20
N LYS A 205 15.55 3.97 2.43
CA LYS A 205 15.18 4.96 3.46
C LYS A 205 16.40 5.75 3.95
N GLN A 206 17.54 5.07 4.10
CA GLN A 206 18.80 5.68 4.52
C GLN A 206 19.69 5.93 3.30
N ILE A 207 20.35 7.08 3.29
CA ILE A 207 21.28 7.44 2.21
C ILE A 207 22.66 6.84 2.52
N PRO A 208 23.19 5.95 1.66
CA PRO A 208 24.53 5.39 1.84
C PRO A 208 25.59 6.49 1.83
N LYS A 209 26.68 6.30 2.58
CA LYS A 209 27.83 7.22 2.58
C LYS A 209 28.47 7.39 1.18
N THR A 210 28.35 6.39 0.34
CA THR A 210 28.84 6.41 -1.04
C THR A 210 27.98 7.27 -1.98
N ASN A 211 26.76 7.66 -1.57
CA ASN A 211 25.95 8.56 -2.36
C ASN A 211 26.38 10.00 -2.09
N VAL A 212 26.92 10.65 -3.11
CA VAL A 212 27.47 12.00 -3.04
C VAL A 212 26.57 13.08 -3.62
N ASN A 213 25.43 12.68 -4.18
CA ASN A 213 24.55 13.58 -4.92
C ASN A 213 23.22 13.85 -4.20
N ALA A 214 22.56 12.82 -3.63
CA ALA A 214 21.22 12.97 -3.12
C ALA A 214 21.11 13.93 -1.93
N PHE A 215 20.14 14.82 -1.95
CA PHE A 215 19.76 15.63 -0.80
C PHE A 215 19.07 14.78 0.27
N THR A 216 18.03 14.08 -0.14
CA THR A 216 17.21 13.25 0.76
C THR A 216 16.74 11.96 0.05
N SER A 217 15.91 11.15 0.72
CA SER A 217 15.26 9.98 0.13
C SER A 217 13.77 10.24 -0.12
N LEU A 218 13.18 9.54 -1.10
CA LEU A 218 11.75 9.63 -1.41
C LEU A 218 10.88 9.35 -0.17
N ILE A 219 11.26 8.37 0.64
CA ILE A 219 10.55 8.04 1.89
C ILE A 219 10.61 9.21 2.89
N ALA A 220 11.77 9.86 3.03
CA ALA A 220 11.89 11.00 3.95
C ALA A 220 11.11 12.22 3.46
N LEU A 221 11.13 12.50 2.15
CA LEU A 221 10.31 13.54 1.54
C LEU A 221 8.83 13.28 1.77
N TYR A 222 8.38 12.04 1.50
CA TYR A 222 7.01 11.64 1.79
C TYR A 222 6.64 11.85 3.26
N GLN A 223 7.50 11.48 4.20
CA GLN A 223 7.25 11.69 5.63
C GLN A 223 7.16 13.17 6.00
N CYS A 224 7.94 14.03 5.36
CA CYS A 224 7.84 15.48 5.52
C CYS A 224 6.48 16.00 5.04
N ASN A 225 6.07 15.61 3.83
CA ASN A 225 4.80 16.02 3.23
C ASN A 225 3.61 15.44 4.01
N GLU A 226 3.71 14.18 4.45
CA GLU A 226 2.73 13.54 5.32
C GLU A 226 2.50 14.35 6.60
N TYR A 227 3.58 14.81 7.24
CA TYR A 227 3.48 15.61 8.44
C TYR A 227 2.83 16.98 8.18
N LEU A 228 3.24 17.69 7.11
CA LEU A 228 2.67 18.96 6.69
C LEU A 228 1.16 18.85 6.45
N ILE A 229 0.72 17.85 5.67
CA ILE A 229 -0.68 17.63 5.32
C ILE A 229 -1.50 17.26 6.57
N LYS A 230 -1.01 16.29 7.35
CA LYS A 230 -1.69 15.85 8.57
C LYS A 230 -1.92 17.03 9.53
N ASP A 231 -0.89 17.84 9.72
CA ASP A 231 -0.95 19.01 10.60
C ASP A 231 -1.92 20.08 10.06
N LYS A 232 -1.92 20.34 8.75
CA LYS A 232 -2.85 21.28 8.10
C LYS A 232 -4.30 20.84 8.24
N LEU A 233 -4.57 19.52 8.09
CA LEU A 233 -5.89 18.94 8.26
C LEU A 233 -6.32 18.83 9.74
N GLY A 234 -5.40 19.00 10.69
CA GLY A 234 -5.69 18.89 12.12
C GLY A 234 -6.01 17.48 12.59
N LEU A 235 -5.51 16.46 11.90
CA LEU A 235 -5.82 15.05 12.16
C LEU A 235 -4.78 14.41 13.10
N SER A 236 -5.25 13.51 13.97
CA SER A 236 -4.38 12.62 14.73
C SER A 236 -3.76 11.54 13.83
N ASP A 237 -2.70 10.86 14.31
CA ASP A 237 -2.04 9.79 13.54
C ASP A 237 -3.01 8.68 13.11
N THR A 238 -3.92 8.27 14.00
CA THR A 238 -4.92 7.24 13.70
C THR A 238 -5.94 7.70 12.66
N GLN A 239 -6.41 8.93 12.77
CA GLN A 239 -7.35 9.51 11.81
C GLN A 239 -6.70 9.67 10.44
N PHE A 240 -5.44 10.13 10.39
CA PHE A 240 -4.73 10.31 9.14
C PHE A 240 -4.41 8.98 8.44
N LYS A 241 -4.08 7.93 9.18
CA LYS A 241 -3.97 6.57 8.60
C LYS A 241 -5.25 6.13 7.90
N GLY A 242 -6.41 6.38 8.50
CA GLY A 242 -7.69 6.08 7.86
C GLY A 242 -8.01 6.99 6.66
N TYR A 243 -7.58 8.24 6.73
CA TYR A 243 -7.79 9.24 5.67
C TYR A 243 -7.02 8.90 4.38
N LYS A 244 -5.80 8.40 4.49
CA LYS A 244 -4.96 7.99 3.35
C LYS A 244 -5.43 6.75 2.58
N LEU A 245 -6.44 6.05 3.07
CA LEU A 245 -6.98 4.86 2.40
C LEU A 245 -7.97 5.18 1.28
N TYR A 246 -8.32 6.45 1.09
CA TYR A 246 -9.32 6.89 0.13
C TYR A 246 -8.89 8.21 -0.50
N ARG A 247 -8.97 8.29 -1.83
CA ARG A 247 -8.66 9.51 -2.56
C ARG A 247 -9.58 10.65 -2.12
N PRO A 248 -9.04 11.78 -1.66
CA PRO A 248 -9.85 12.96 -1.39
C PRO A 248 -10.34 13.63 -2.68
N ASP A 249 -11.31 14.53 -2.55
CA ASP A 249 -11.74 15.38 -3.65
C ASP A 249 -10.57 16.20 -4.21
N GLU A 250 -10.58 16.43 -5.53
CA GLU A 250 -9.49 17.16 -6.24
C GLU A 250 -9.20 18.52 -5.61
N LYS A 251 -10.22 19.25 -5.17
CA LYS A 251 -10.04 20.53 -4.48
C LYS A 251 -9.21 20.40 -3.20
N VAL A 252 -9.39 19.31 -2.45
CA VAL A 252 -8.59 19.07 -1.23
C VAL A 252 -7.15 18.75 -1.59
N ILE A 253 -6.94 17.99 -2.68
CA ILE A 253 -5.59 17.69 -3.18
C ILE A 253 -4.89 18.96 -3.59
N GLU A 254 -5.53 19.84 -4.37
CA GLU A 254 -5.00 21.13 -4.80
C GLU A 254 -4.66 22.04 -3.61
N ASP A 255 -5.56 22.13 -2.61
CA ASP A 255 -5.33 22.94 -1.40
C ASP A 255 -4.12 22.43 -0.59
N MET A 256 -3.96 21.10 -0.48
CA MET A 256 -2.83 20.49 0.22
C MET A 256 -1.53 20.59 -0.56
N LEU A 257 -1.59 20.45 -1.88
CA LEU A 257 -0.45 20.68 -2.76
C LEU A 257 0.06 22.11 -2.61
N SER A 258 -0.80 23.12 -2.79
CA SER A 258 -0.43 24.53 -2.63
C SER A 258 0.17 24.83 -1.25
N TYR A 259 -0.35 24.20 -0.18
CA TYR A 259 0.21 24.37 1.16
C TYR A 259 1.62 23.79 1.29
N VAL A 260 1.84 22.58 0.77
CA VAL A 260 3.16 21.91 0.78
C VAL A 260 4.16 22.65 -0.10
N GLU A 261 3.74 23.11 -1.27
CA GLU A 261 4.54 23.94 -2.18
C GLU A 261 4.97 25.25 -1.51
N SER A 262 4.07 25.90 -0.78
CA SER A 262 4.42 27.13 -0.05
C SER A 262 5.53 26.91 0.98
N PHE A 263 5.57 25.72 1.58
CA PHE A 263 6.66 25.33 2.48
C PHE A 263 7.98 25.10 1.73
N TRP A 264 7.97 24.27 0.67
CA TRP A 264 9.22 23.94 -0.05
C TRP A 264 9.80 25.14 -0.81
N THR A 265 8.98 25.98 -1.39
CA THR A 265 9.41 27.25 -1.98
C THR A 265 10.09 28.12 -0.92
N SER A 266 9.42 28.30 0.24
CA SER A 266 10.00 29.07 1.33
C SER A 266 11.30 28.44 1.87
N PHE A 267 11.39 27.12 1.89
CA PHE A 267 12.59 26.38 2.32
C PHE A 267 13.77 26.63 1.38
N ILE A 268 13.56 26.51 0.08
CA ILE A 268 14.59 26.74 -0.94
C ILE A 268 15.03 28.22 -0.89
N ASP A 269 14.08 29.14 -0.75
CA ASP A 269 14.34 30.58 -0.79
C ASP A 269 15.05 31.11 0.47
N ASN A 270 14.93 30.48 1.61
CA ASN A 270 15.45 31.02 2.85
C ASN A 270 16.57 30.23 3.51
N ILE A 271 16.81 28.98 3.08
CA ILE A 271 17.88 28.15 3.66
C ILE A 271 19.14 28.22 2.79
N THR A 272 20.15 28.93 3.29
CA THR A 272 21.40 29.21 2.57
C THR A 272 22.11 27.95 2.09
N VAL A 273 22.23 26.93 2.92
CA VAL A 273 22.90 25.67 2.59
C VAL A 273 22.22 24.93 1.43
N ILE A 274 20.91 25.13 1.24
CA ILE A 274 20.17 24.52 0.11
C ILE A 274 20.46 25.26 -1.19
N LYS A 275 20.54 26.60 -1.14
CA LYS A 275 20.95 27.39 -2.32
C LYS A 275 22.37 27.04 -2.78
N GLU A 276 23.29 26.91 -1.83
CA GLU A 276 24.66 26.49 -2.11
C GLU A 276 24.70 25.08 -2.73
N TYR A 277 23.94 24.14 -2.16
CA TYR A 277 23.84 22.78 -2.70
C TYR A 277 23.27 22.75 -4.13
N LEU A 278 22.25 23.56 -4.44
CA LEU A 278 21.66 23.63 -5.78
C LEU A 278 22.59 24.28 -6.80
N SER A 279 23.53 25.13 -6.37
CA SER A 279 24.52 25.75 -7.26
C SER A 279 25.74 24.87 -7.58
N GLU A 280 25.86 23.69 -6.95
CA GLU A 280 26.97 22.75 -7.15
C GLU A 280 26.57 21.65 -8.14
N ASP A 281 27.37 21.42 -9.20
CA ASP A 281 27.10 20.43 -10.23
C ASP A 281 27.73 19.05 -9.92
N GLU A 282 28.93 19.01 -9.34
CA GLU A 282 29.64 17.76 -9.08
C GLU A 282 29.62 17.40 -7.59
N LYS A 283 29.07 16.20 -7.28
CA LYS A 283 29.05 15.63 -5.92
C LYS A 283 28.52 16.59 -4.84
N PRO A 284 27.41 17.29 -5.09
CA PRO A 284 26.99 18.44 -4.29
C PRO A 284 26.73 18.09 -2.82
N ALA A 285 26.38 16.83 -2.50
CA ALA A 285 26.10 16.43 -1.13
C ALA A 285 27.32 15.95 -0.34
N LEU A 286 28.50 15.83 -0.96
CA LEU A 286 29.69 15.26 -0.31
C LEU A 286 30.14 16.03 0.92
N ARG A 287 30.14 17.36 0.88
CA ARG A 287 30.56 18.20 2.02
C ARG A 287 29.56 18.19 3.18
N TYR A 288 28.29 17.90 2.89
CA TYR A 288 27.21 17.91 3.88
C TYR A 288 27.00 16.54 4.55
N ARG A 289 27.63 15.48 4.04
CA ARG A 289 27.62 14.14 4.64
C ARG A 289 29.05 13.60 4.77
N ASN A 290 29.66 13.88 5.90
CA ASN A 290 31.03 13.51 6.19
C ASN A 290 31.13 12.67 7.49
N ASP A 291 32.34 12.25 7.83
CA ASP A 291 32.61 11.44 9.02
C ASP A 291 32.39 12.15 10.36
N LYS A 292 32.25 13.47 10.34
CA LYS A 292 31.91 14.30 11.50
C LYS A 292 30.40 14.51 11.68
N GLY A 293 29.59 13.78 10.90
CA GLY A 293 28.12 13.90 10.90
C GLY A 293 27.61 14.75 9.75
N GLY A 294 28.23 15.86 9.42
CA GLY A 294 27.81 16.79 8.38
C GLY A 294 26.61 17.63 8.78
N ASN A 295 25.85 18.09 7.81
CA ASN A 295 24.72 18.96 8.03
C ASN A 295 23.42 18.17 8.31
N LEU A 296 22.65 18.63 9.30
CA LEU A 296 21.40 18.02 9.76
C LEU A 296 20.39 17.81 8.62
N LEU A 297 20.25 18.80 7.73
CA LEU A 297 19.26 18.77 6.65
C LEU A 297 19.52 17.68 5.61
N PHE A 298 20.78 17.21 5.50
CA PHE A 298 21.17 16.14 4.59
C PHE A 298 21.04 14.73 5.21
N ARG A 299 20.39 14.64 6.36
CA ARG A 299 20.01 13.39 7.02
C ARG A 299 18.51 13.19 6.94
N PRO A 300 18.00 12.03 6.48
CA PRO A 300 16.57 11.78 6.36
C PRO A 300 15.76 12.10 7.62
N ILE A 301 16.26 11.73 8.79
CA ILE A 301 15.64 12.05 10.06
C ILE A 301 15.78 13.56 10.40
N GLY A 302 16.90 14.17 10.02
CA GLY A 302 17.18 15.57 10.32
C GLY A 302 16.25 16.52 9.56
N ILE A 303 16.02 16.29 8.26
CA ILE A 303 15.08 17.11 7.49
C ILE A 303 13.65 16.94 8.01
N LEU A 304 13.24 15.74 8.40
CA LEU A 304 11.92 15.51 8.96
C LEU A 304 11.71 16.30 10.27
N GLU A 305 12.67 16.24 11.18
CA GLU A 305 12.57 16.97 12.45
C GLU A 305 12.65 18.50 12.24
N PHE A 306 13.40 18.96 11.24
CA PHE A 306 13.44 20.38 10.86
C PHE A 306 12.08 20.86 10.32
N VAL A 307 11.43 20.09 9.47
CA VAL A 307 10.08 20.38 8.96
C VAL A 307 9.08 20.44 10.12
N LYS A 308 9.11 19.45 11.03
CA LYS A 308 8.23 19.45 12.22
C LYS A 308 8.44 20.69 13.07
N ALA A 309 9.68 21.07 13.32
CA ALA A 309 10.01 22.28 14.09
C ALA A 309 9.47 23.54 13.40
N ALA A 310 9.65 23.66 12.09
CA ALA A 310 9.14 24.80 11.32
C ALA A 310 7.60 24.93 11.42
N VAL A 311 6.88 23.82 11.30
CA VAL A 311 5.41 23.80 11.44
C VAL A 311 4.98 24.22 12.84
N ILE A 312 5.61 23.67 13.87
CA ILE A 312 5.29 24.00 15.27
C ILE A 312 5.54 25.49 15.55
N ILE A 313 6.66 26.05 15.08
CA ILE A 313 7.01 27.46 15.28
C ILE A 313 6.02 28.35 14.51
N SER A 314 5.72 28.03 13.24
CA SER A 314 4.76 28.76 12.42
C SER A 314 3.40 28.86 13.13
N LYS A 315 2.88 27.77 13.65
CA LYS A 315 1.61 27.76 14.40
C LYS A 315 1.69 28.56 15.70
N ARG A 316 2.72 28.34 16.52
CA ARG A 316 2.84 29.01 17.83
C ARG A 316 2.99 30.50 17.70
N GLN A 317 3.69 30.94 16.65
CA GLN A 317 3.96 32.38 16.44
C GLN A 317 2.98 33.05 15.48
N ASN A 318 2.09 32.25 14.85
CA ASN A 318 1.19 32.70 13.80
C ASN A 318 1.94 33.44 12.66
N LYS A 319 3.06 32.86 12.21
CA LYS A 319 3.92 33.41 11.15
C LYS A 319 3.92 32.52 9.92
N PRO A 320 4.04 33.12 8.71
CA PRO A 320 4.21 32.34 7.49
C PRO A 320 5.54 31.59 7.48
N PHE A 321 5.62 30.50 6.71
CA PHE A 321 6.84 29.67 6.62
C PHE A 321 8.08 30.46 6.22
N GLY A 322 7.95 31.43 5.30
CA GLY A 322 9.08 32.25 4.88
C GLY A 322 9.78 32.95 6.03
N ASP A 323 9.01 33.56 6.95
CA ASP A 323 9.57 34.26 8.11
C ASP A 323 10.20 33.29 9.11
N VAL A 324 9.53 32.14 9.35
CA VAL A 324 10.03 31.10 10.25
C VAL A 324 11.34 30.52 9.74
N LEU A 325 11.38 30.14 8.47
CA LEU A 325 12.56 29.51 7.85
C LEU A 325 13.74 30.47 7.73
N LYS A 326 13.48 31.79 7.54
CA LYS A 326 14.51 32.82 7.58
C LYS A 326 15.16 32.93 8.96
N GLU A 327 14.39 32.80 10.03
CA GLU A 327 14.94 32.75 11.39
C GLU A 327 15.63 31.41 11.66
N MET A 328 15.07 30.28 11.22
CA MET A 328 15.68 28.97 11.39
C MET A 328 16.99 28.81 10.61
N ASN A 329 17.19 29.55 9.53
CA ASN A 329 18.46 29.60 8.79
C ASN A 329 19.66 30.12 9.61
N LYS A 330 19.40 30.83 10.72
CA LYS A 330 20.43 31.33 11.64
C LYS A 330 20.96 30.23 12.58
N ILE A 331 20.27 29.08 12.66
CA ILE A 331 20.64 27.97 13.53
C ILE A 331 21.84 27.24 12.92
N GLN A 332 22.81 26.91 13.76
CA GLN A 332 23.93 26.07 13.32
C GLN A 332 23.42 24.65 13.09
N LEU A 333 23.52 24.16 11.84
CA LEU A 333 22.99 22.86 11.42
C LEU A 333 24.05 21.76 11.30
N GLU A 334 25.31 22.08 11.61
CA GLU A 334 26.40 21.07 11.62
C GLU A 334 26.29 20.18 12.85
N LEU A 335 26.24 18.85 12.63
CA LEU A 335 25.98 17.86 13.68
C LEU A 335 27.11 17.72 14.71
N ASP A 336 28.33 18.08 14.36
CA ASP A 336 29.48 18.08 15.27
C ASP A 336 29.54 19.32 16.19
N SER A 337 28.63 20.26 16.00
CA SER A 337 28.52 21.44 16.88
C SER A 337 28.06 21.07 18.31
N SER A 338 28.35 21.95 19.26
CA SER A 338 27.95 21.77 20.66
C SER A 338 26.43 21.64 20.85
N ALA A 339 25.64 22.22 19.93
CA ALA A 339 24.18 22.17 19.98
C ALA A 339 23.60 20.77 19.72
N TRP A 340 24.25 19.97 18.87
CA TRP A 340 23.74 18.66 18.42
C TRP A 340 24.50 17.48 18.99
N ARG A 341 25.76 17.70 19.43
CA ARG A 341 26.61 16.65 19.97
C ARG A 341 26.05 16.10 21.28
N GLY A 342 25.85 14.79 21.34
CA GLY A 342 25.22 14.10 22.48
C GLY A 342 23.68 14.16 22.50
N VAL A 343 23.07 14.90 21.59
CA VAL A 343 21.59 14.96 21.43
C VAL A 343 21.14 14.17 20.20
N VAL A 344 21.65 14.50 19.04
CA VAL A 344 21.32 13.87 17.75
C VAL A 344 22.54 13.15 17.17
N TRP A 345 23.75 13.52 17.59
CA TRP A 345 25.02 12.96 17.12
C TRP A 345 25.93 12.61 18.29
N ASP A 346 26.31 11.34 18.41
CA ASP A 346 27.14 10.81 19.49
C ASP A 346 28.66 10.90 19.22
N GLY A 347 29.04 11.43 18.05
CA GLY A 347 30.42 11.57 17.61
C GLY A 347 31.05 10.26 17.11
N LYS A 348 30.29 9.15 17.04
CA LYS A 348 30.79 7.88 16.53
C LYS A 348 30.53 7.78 15.03
N LYS A 349 31.51 7.16 14.32
CA LYS A 349 31.31 6.81 12.90
C LYS A 349 30.16 5.81 12.79
N SER A 350 29.07 6.16 12.11
CA SER A 350 27.98 5.25 11.78
C SER A 350 28.33 4.43 10.53
#